data_16b5a4fc104cd5b6983e9880efef3a5c
#
_entry.id   16b5a4fc104cd5b6983e9880efef3a5c
#
_cell.length_a   1.000
_cell.length_b   1.000
_cell.length_c   1.000
_cell.angle_alpha   90.00
_cell.angle_beta   90.00
_cell.angle_gamma   90.00
#
_symmetry.space_group_name_H-M   'P 1'
#
loop_
_entity.id
_entity.type
_entity.pdbx_description
1 polymer ?
#
loop_
_entity_poly.entity_id
_entity_poly.type
_entity_poly.pdbx_seq_one_letter_code
_entity_poly.pdbx_strand_id
1 'polypeptide(L)'
;MRRSSVENSAVMLFILVYQKTHPLQTMHGLHFGLSQPQAHYWIHHLLPVLQRALADLGLAPQREASRVAESPLALEGASELAIDGSERRRQRPQDAVAQKEHYSGKKKAHTDKNILVVNGCTRKVVYLGPTVAGKTHDKKAADEASLTYPLNATLDKDTDFQGYEPEGVLTRQPKKKPRGQELSVADRWLNRLFSSGRMVVEHVIAGVKRCRIVKDVLRLTKDGISDLVMEIACGLHNLRVSCRHPLSAFDLLSLADAS
;
A
#
# COMPACT_ATOMS: atom_id res chain seq x y z
N MET A 1 8.82 -32.36 19.06
CA MET A 1 7.81 -31.62 18.30
C MET A 1 7.37 -30.28 18.95
N ARG A 2 7.20 -30.16 20.28
CA ARG A 2 6.76 -28.89 20.92
C ARG A 2 7.82 -27.77 20.93
N ARG A 3 9.12 -28.07 20.98
CA ARG A 3 10.18 -27.04 20.94
C ARG A 3 10.19 -26.22 19.63
N SER A 4 10.03 -26.88 18.48
CA SER A 4 10.04 -26.19 17.18
C SER A 4 8.89 -25.17 16.98
N SER A 5 7.71 -25.40 17.56
CA SER A 5 6.57 -24.47 17.44
C SER A 5 6.76 -23.20 18.27
N VAL A 6 7.36 -23.30 19.45
CA VAL A 6 7.66 -22.14 20.32
C VAL A 6 8.78 -21.29 19.69
N GLU A 7 9.81 -21.92 19.14
CA GLU A 7 10.89 -21.24 18.42
C GLU A 7 10.36 -20.50 17.20
N ASN A 8 9.50 -21.12 16.40
CA ASN A 8 8.86 -20.49 15.24
C ASN A 8 7.98 -19.31 15.63
N SER A 9 7.25 -19.38 16.74
CA SER A 9 6.44 -18.30 17.26
C SER A 9 7.28 -17.10 17.71
N ALA A 10 8.42 -17.34 18.35
CA ALA A 10 9.35 -16.28 18.76
C ALA A 10 9.98 -15.57 17.55
N VAL A 11 10.37 -16.32 16.52
CA VAL A 11 10.90 -15.77 15.26
C VAL A 11 9.86 -14.91 14.55
N MET A 12 8.62 -15.38 14.46
CA MET A 12 7.52 -14.62 13.88
C MET A 12 7.25 -13.35 14.67
N LEU A 13 7.20 -13.43 16.00
CA LEU A 13 7.00 -12.29 16.88
C LEU A 13 8.11 -11.25 16.70
N PHE A 14 9.37 -11.67 16.60
CA PHE A 14 10.52 -10.81 16.36
C PHE A 14 10.29 -9.91 15.14
N ILE A 15 10.00 -10.50 13.98
CA ILE A 15 9.87 -9.70 12.76
C ILE A 15 8.57 -8.88 12.72
N LEU A 16 7.47 -9.37 13.26
CA LEU A 16 6.21 -8.63 13.33
C LEU A 16 6.31 -7.41 14.28
N VAL A 17 6.97 -7.56 15.42
CA VAL A 17 7.23 -6.44 16.35
C VAL A 17 8.13 -5.40 15.67
N TYR A 18 9.18 -5.82 14.96
CA TYR A 18 10.03 -4.90 14.23
C TYR A 18 9.25 -4.09 13.17
N GLN A 19 8.44 -4.76 12.35
CA GLN A 19 7.56 -4.11 11.36
C GLN A 19 6.59 -3.12 12.02
N LYS A 20 5.98 -3.55 13.12
CA LYS A 20 4.92 -2.79 13.79
C LYS A 20 5.44 -1.56 14.51
N THR A 21 6.56 -1.66 15.22
CA THR A 21 7.05 -0.63 16.15
C THR A 21 8.28 0.11 15.66
N HIS A 22 9.02 -0.49 14.70
CA HIS A 22 10.25 0.05 14.09
C HIS A 22 11.25 0.57 15.15
N PRO A 23 11.65 -0.26 16.14
CA PRO A 23 12.57 0.15 17.19
C PRO A 23 14.00 0.31 16.65
N LEU A 24 14.89 0.90 17.44
CA LEU A 24 16.32 0.81 17.17
C LEU A 24 16.75 -0.65 17.25
N GLN A 25 17.61 -1.10 16.34
CA GLN A 25 18.06 -2.51 16.28
C GLN A 25 18.72 -2.96 17.58
N THR A 26 19.44 -2.08 18.26
CA THR A 26 20.03 -2.36 19.58
C THR A 26 18.95 -2.69 20.61
N MET A 27 17.89 -1.87 20.69
CA MET A 27 16.77 -2.07 21.62
C MET A 27 15.97 -3.31 21.26
N HIS A 28 15.78 -3.53 19.95
CA HIS A 28 15.08 -4.73 19.46
C HIS A 28 15.86 -6.01 19.80
N GLY A 29 17.18 -6.01 19.56
CA GLY A 29 18.05 -7.11 19.93
C GLY A 29 17.98 -7.41 21.43
N LEU A 30 18.13 -6.38 22.27
CA LEU A 30 18.06 -6.53 23.71
C LEU A 30 16.74 -7.19 24.17
N HIS A 31 15.63 -6.81 23.55
CA HIS A 31 14.30 -7.36 23.89
C HIS A 31 14.17 -8.86 23.59
N PHE A 32 14.94 -9.36 22.64
CA PHE A 32 14.94 -10.76 22.22
C PHE A 32 16.21 -11.52 22.60
N GLY A 33 17.05 -10.95 23.47
CA GLY A 33 18.30 -11.59 23.92
C GLY A 33 19.37 -11.67 22.82
N LEU A 34 19.37 -10.76 21.85
CA LEU A 34 20.30 -10.72 20.73
C LEU A 34 21.18 -9.47 20.77
N SER A 35 22.42 -9.58 20.30
CA SER A 35 23.24 -8.43 20.01
C SER A 35 22.70 -7.62 18.82
N GLN A 36 23.11 -6.36 18.68
CA GLN A 36 22.67 -5.53 17.54
C GLN A 36 23.05 -6.13 16.18
N PRO A 37 24.26 -6.68 15.94
CA PRO A 37 24.59 -7.36 14.68
C PRO A 37 23.69 -8.59 14.40
N GLN A 38 23.38 -9.38 15.42
CA GLN A 38 22.45 -10.49 15.28
C GLN A 38 21.04 -10.03 14.95
N ALA A 39 20.54 -8.98 15.61
CA ALA A 39 19.24 -8.39 15.29
C ALA A 39 19.21 -7.87 13.86
N HIS A 40 20.26 -7.18 13.39
CA HIS A 40 20.42 -6.73 12.01
C HIS A 40 20.35 -7.89 11.02
N TYR A 41 21.13 -8.94 11.27
CA TYR A 41 21.15 -10.15 10.43
C TYR A 41 19.75 -10.76 10.32
N TRP A 42 19.08 -11.00 11.46
CA TRP A 42 17.77 -11.63 11.47
C TRP A 42 16.68 -10.76 10.82
N ILE A 43 16.71 -9.44 10.99
CA ILE A 43 15.78 -8.54 10.33
C ILE A 43 15.87 -8.71 8.81
N HIS A 44 17.09 -8.64 8.24
CA HIS A 44 17.29 -8.77 6.80
C HIS A 44 16.98 -10.18 6.27
N HIS A 45 17.12 -11.21 7.10
CA HIS A 45 16.81 -12.58 6.72
C HIS A 45 15.31 -12.88 6.78
N LEU A 46 14.61 -12.36 7.77
CA LEU A 46 13.19 -12.67 8.00
C LEU A 46 12.23 -11.81 7.19
N LEU A 47 12.62 -10.61 6.76
CA LEU A 47 11.75 -9.78 5.91
C LEU A 47 11.34 -10.48 4.61
N PRO A 48 12.26 -11.06 3.81
CA PRO A 48 11.87 -11.82 2.60
C PRO A 48 11.02 -13.06 2.91
N VAL A 49 11.28 -13.73 4.04
CA VAL A 49 10.47 -14.88 4.48
C VAL A 49 9.03 -14.45 4.77
N LEU A 50 8.86 -13.34 5.49
CA LEU A 50 7.52 -12.81 5.79
C LEU A 50 6.79 -12.36 4.51
N GLN A 51 7.49 -11.70 3.57
CA GLN A 51 6.93 -11.35 2.27
C GLN A 51 6.41 -12.60 1.55
N ARG A 52 7.25 -13.63 1.46
CA ARG A 52 6.88 -14.88 0.80
C ARG A 52 5.68 -15.55 1.46
N ALA A 53 5.65 -15.61 2.78
CA ALA A 53 4.52 -16.18 3.51
C ALA A 53 3.21 -15.43 3.22
N LEU A 54 3.25 -14.08 3.13
CA LEU A 54 2.07 -13.29 2.77
C LEU A 54 1.65 -13.51 1.31
N ALA A 55 2.60 -13.72 0.40
CA ALA A 55 2.32 -14.05 -0.99
C ALA A 55 1.68 -15.44 -1.14
N ASP A 56 2.22 -16.45 -0.44
CA ASP A 56 1.69 -17.82 -0.43
C ASP A 56 0.27 -17.90 0.17
N LEU A 57 -0.09 -16.96 1.04
CA LEU A 57 -1.45 -16.78 1.58
C LEU A 57 -2.39 -15.98 0.64
N GLY A 58 -1.93 -15.53 -0.52
CA GLY A 58 -2.71 -14.67 -1.43
C GLY A 58 -3.00 -13.27 -0.88
N LEU A 59 -2.22 -12.80 0.09
CA LEU A 59 -2.44 -11.52 0.78
C LEU A 59 -1.50 -10.40 0.31
N ALA A 60 -0.44 -10.73 -0.42
CA ALA A 60 0.45 -9.73 -1.00
C ALA A 60 -0.25 -8.97 -2.14
N PRO A 61 -0.06 -7.64 -2.25
CA PRO A 61 -0.58 -6.89 -3.38
C PRO A 61 0.13 -7.30 -4.67
N GLN A 62 -0.56 -7.18 -5.80
CA GLN A 62 0.04 -7.36 -7.11
C GLN A 62 1.13 -6.31 -7.34
N ARG A 63 2.28 -6.73 -7.91
CA ARG A 63 3.40 -5.85 -8.23
C ARG A 63 3.53 -5.58 -9.73
N GLU A 64 3.00 -6.46 -10.57
CA GLU A 64 2.97 -6.32 -12.01
C GLU A 64 1.69 -5.63 -12.46
N ALA A 65 1.82 -4.45 -13.03
CA ALA A 65 0.70 -3.60 -13.41
C ALA A 65 -0.21 -4.25 -14.47
N SER A 66 0.37 -5.00 -15.41
CA SER A 66 -0.34 -5.74 -16.45
C SER A 66 -1.20 -6.91 -15.93
N ARG A 67 -1.01 -7.32 -14.68
CA ARG A 67 -1.73 -8.45 -14.05
C ARG A 67 -2.74 -8.03 -12.99
N VAL A 68 -2.97 -6.73 -12.84
CA VAL A 68 -3.90 -6.21 -11.82
C VAL A 68 -5.33 -6.65 -12.14
N ALA A 69 -5.71 -6.66 -13.41
CA ALA A 69 -7.04 -7.11 -13.86
C ALA A 69 -7.37 -8.56 -13.45
N GLU A 70 -6.34 -9.41 -13.37
CA GLU A 70 -6.48 -10.85 -13.04
C GLU A 70 -6.26 -11.13 -11.55
N SER A 71 -5.92 -10.12 -10.77
CA SER A 71 -5.62 -10.28 -9.35
C SER A 71 -6.87 -10.72 -8.57
N PRO A 72 -6.82 -11.83 -7.81
CA PRO A 72 -7.93 -12.23 -6.96
C PRO A 72 -8.40 -11.11 -6.02
N LEU A 73 -7.47 -10.29 -5.52
CA LEU A 73 -7.79 -9.15 -4.65
C LEU A 73 -8.57 -8.04 -5.38
N ALA A 74 -8.42 -7.92 -6.72
CA ALA A 74 -9.17 -6.97 -7.53
C ALA A 74 -10.59 -7.48 -7.85
N LEU A 75 -10.74 -8.80 -7.96
CA LEU A 75 -11.98 -9.47 -8.35
C LEU A 75 -12.90 -9.77 -7.16
N GLU A 76 -12.40 -9.68 -5.92
CA GLU A 76 -13.21 -9.86 -4.72
C GLU A 76 -14.32 -8.81 -4.64
N GLY A 77 -15.60 -9.24 -4.65
CA GLY A 77 -16.78 -8.35 -4.58
C GLY A 77 -17.02 -7.56 -5.86
N ALA A 78 -17.74 -6.44 -5.76
CA ALA A 78 -17.91 -5.53 -6.89
C ALA A 78 -16.55 -4.88 -7.24
N SER A 79 -16.29 -4.73 -8.55
CA SER A 79 -15.02 -4.13 -9.04
C SER A 79 -14.97 -2.61 -8.81
N GLU A 80 -15.20 -2.18 -7.58
CA GLU A 80 -15.03 -0.80 -7.12
C GLU A 80 -13.61 -0.62 -6.61
N LEU A 81 -12.80 0.08 -7.38
CA LEU A 81 -11.41 0.33 -7.08
C LEU A 81 -11.17 1.81 -6.77
N ALA A 82 -10.16 2.09 -5.98
CA ALA A 82 -9.70 3.45 -5.73
C ALA A 82 -8.17 3.51 -5.87
N ILE A 83 -7.66 4.61 -6.43
CA ILE A 83 -6.22 4.85 -6.61
C ILE A 83 -5.77 6.06 -5.82
N ASP A 84 -4.62 5.95 -5.16
CA ASP A 84 -3.98 7.08 -4.47
C ASP A 84 -2.47 6.90 -4.36
N GLY A 85 -1.77 8.01 -4.14
CA GLY A 85 -0.33 8.05 -3.89
C GLY A 85 0.00 8.05 -2.40
N SER A 86 0.87 7.15 -1.96
CA SER A 86 1.34 7.13 -0.57
C SER A 86 2.78 7.61 -0.49
N GLU A 87 3.00 8.79 0.10
CA GLU A 87 4.33 9.28 0.42
C GLU A 87 4.80 8.78 1.78
N ARG A 88 6.09 8.41 1.85
CA ARG A 88 6.80 7.95 3.04
C ARG A 88 8.07 8.76 3.23
N ARG A 89 8.39 9.15 4.46
CA ARG A 89 9.63 9.85 4.77
C ARG A 89 10.83 8.92 4.59
N ARG A 90 11.89 9.45 4.01
CA ARG A 90 13.18 8.79 3.87
C ARG A 90 14.30 9.63 4.48
N GLN A 91 15.46 9.02 4.70
CA GLN A 91 16.66 9.77 5.06
C GLN A 91 17.05 10.71 3.92
N ARG A 92 17.56 11.88 4.27
CA ARG A 92 18.06 12.85 3.29
C ARG A 92 19.20 12.21 2.48
N PRO A 93 19.10 12.14 1.14
CA PRO A 93 20.20 11.67 0.31
C PRO A 93 21.44 12.54 0.47
N GLN A 94 22.62 11.97 0.27
CA GLN A 94 23.89 12.74 0.27
C GLN A 94 24.08 13.49 -1.05
N ASP A 95 23.69 12.87 -2.16
CA ASP A 95 23.78 13.47 -3.48
C ASP A 95 22.77 14.60 -3.69
N ALA A 96 23.24 15.74 -4.25
CA ALA A 96 22.42 16.93 -4.45
C ALA A 96 21.29 16.75 -5.48
N VAL A 97 21.49 15.90 -6.49
CA VAL A 97 20.47 15.59 -7.51
C VAL A 97 19.37 14.76 -6.85
N ALA A 98 19.74 13.68 -6.18
CA ALA A 98 18.82 12.83 -5.44
C ALA A 98 18.04 13.62 -4.35
N GLN A 99 18.67 14.62 -3.69
CA GLN A 99 17.96 15.49 -2.75
C GLN A 99 16.82 16.26 -3.42
N LYS A 100 17.03 16.81 -4.63
CA LYS A 100 16.01 17.55 -5.38
C LYS A 100 14.89 16.65 -5.86
N GLU A 101 15.21 15.43 -6.29
CA GLU A 101 14.22 14.45 -6.79
C GLU A 101 13.33 13.92 -5.68
N HIS A 102 13.90 13.63 -4.52
CA HIS A 102 13.13 13.08 -3.40
C HIS A 102 12.46 14.16 -2.53
N TYR A 103 12.70 15.43 -2.77
CA TYR A 103 12.10 16.50 -1.96
C TYR A 103 10.63 16.75 -2.36
N SER A 104 9.72 16.44 -1.46
CA SER A 104 8.29 16.74 -1.59
C SER A 104 7.99 18.13 -1.04
N GLY A 105 7.60 19.05 -1.92
CA GLY A 105 7.15 20.39 -1.53
C GLY A 105 5.87 20.38 -0.66
N LYS A 106 4.99 19.40 -0.89
CA LYS A 106 3.76 19.17 -0.12
C LYS A 106 4.07 18.74 1.32
N LYS A 107 5.07 17.86 1.51
CA LYS A 107 5.46 17.33 2.83
C LYS A 107 6.64 18.08 3.48
N LYS A 108 7.29 18.99 2.76
CA LYS A 108 8.51 19.72 3.18
C LYS A 108 9.57 18.76 3.73
N ALA A 109 9.75 17.62 3.09
CA ALA A 109 10.67 16.56 3.51
C ALA A 109 11.10 15.72 2.30
N HIS A 110 12.20 14.95 2.46
CA HIS A 110 12.58 13.94 1.49
C HIS A 110 11.68 12.71 1.67
N THR A 111 11.05 12.30 0.58
CA THR A 111 10.07 11.21 0.58
C THR A 111 10.28 10.26 -0.60
N ASP A 112 9.85 9.05 -0.39
CA ASP A 112 9.57 8.04 -1.40
C ASP A 112 8.06 7.94 -1.59
N LYS A 113 7.61 7.64 -2.80
CA LYS A 113 6.21 7.53 -3.15
C LYS A 113 5.92 6.18 -3.81
N ASN A 114 4.76 5.60 -3.50
CA ASN A 114 4.18 4.47 -4.21
C ASN A 114 2.74 4.79 -4.60
N ILE A 115 2.33 4.33 -5.77
CA ILE A 115 0.92 4.31 -6.16
C ILE A 115 0.30 3.03 -5.60
N LEU A 116 -0.89 3.14 -5.02
CA LEU A 116 -1.68 2.01 -4.54
C LEU A 116 -3.03 1.99 -5.25
N VAL A 117 -3.47 0.78 -5.59
CA VAL A 117 -4.88 0.52 -5.94
C VAL A 117 -5.49 -0.31 -4.83
N VAL A 118 -6.68 0.08 -4.40
CA VAL A 118 -7.40 -0.50 -3.27
C VAL A 118 -8.76 -0.96 -3.76
N ASN A 119 -9.20 -2.11 -3.30
CA ASN A 119 -10.57 -2.57 -3.50
C ASN A 119 -11.48 -1.85 -2.48
N GLY A 120 -12.47 -1.11 -2.98
CA GLY A 120 -13.38 -0.30 -2.18
C GLY A 120 -14.29 -1.13 -1.27
N CYS A 121 -14.71 -2.30 -1.72
CA CYS A 121 -15.58 -3.20 -0.98
C CYS A 121 -14.82 -3.93 0.13
N THR A 122 -13.72 -4.60 -0.22
CA THR A 122 -12.94 -5.42 0.73
C THR A 122 -11.94 -4.63 1.55
N ARG A 123 -11.63 -3.38 1.15
CA ARG A 123 -10.61 -2.51 1.76
C ARG A 123 -9.20 -3.12 1.75
N LYS A 124 -8.94 -4.03 0.82
CA LYS A 124 -7.62 -4.64 0.62
C LYS A 124 -6.81 -3.84 -0.38
N VAL A 125 -5.49 -3.82 -0.19
CA VAL A 125 -4.55 -3.27 -1.18
C VAL A 125 -4.41 -4.31 -2.29
N VAL A 126 -4.83 -3.95 -3.49
CA VAL A 126 -4.81 -4.79 -4.70
C VAL A 126 -3.46 -4.71 -5.40
N TYR A 127 -2.96 -3.49 -5.55
CA TYR A 127 -1.71 -3.21 -6.27
C TYR A 127 -0.83 -2.26 -5.46
N LEU A 128 0.45 -2.51 -5.55
CA LEU A 128 1.50 -1.62 -5.05
C LEU A 128 2.52 -1.34 -6.15
N GLY A 129 2.52 -0.11 -6.65
CA GLY A 129 3.49 0.36 -7.64
C GLY A 129 4.92 0.38 -7.09
N PRO A 130 5.94 0.44 -7.96
CA PRO A 130 7.32 0.61 -7.54
C PRO A 130 7.51 1.89 -6.73
N THR A 131 8.55 1.90 -5.89
CA THR A 131 8.94 3.12 -5.17
C THR A 131 9.57 4.11 -6.14
N VAL A 132 8.99 5.31 -6.21
CA VAL A 132 9.50 6.43 -6.99
C VAL A 132 9.86 7.61 -6.10
N ALA A 133 10.61 8.57 -6.63
CA ALA A 133 10.99 9.78 -5.91
C ALA A 133 9.76 10.63 -5.52
N GLY A 134 9.75 11.18 -4.32
CA GLY A 134 8.60 11.91 -3.77
C GLY A 134 8.13 13.11 -4.57
N LYS A 135 8.98 13.70 -5.40
CA LYS A 135 8.66 14.78 -6.34
C LYS A 135 7.79 14.31 -7.52
N THR A 136 7.79 13.01 -7.84
CA THR A 136 7.04 12.47 -8.97
C THR A 136 5.53 12.75 -8.79
N HIS A 137 4.89 13.29 -9.81
CA HIS A 137 3.45 13.56 -9.80
C HIS A 137 2.67 12.25 -9.85
N ASP A 138 1.56 12.15 -9.09
CA ASP A 138 0.81 10.90 -8.94
C ASP A 138 0.27 10.40 -10.28
N LYS A 139 -0.29 11.29 -11.12
CA LYS A 139 -0.72 10.97 -12.48
C LYS A 139 0.42 10.39 -13.31
N LYS A 140 1.61 11.03 -13.30
CA LYS A 140 2.76 10.55 -14.07
C LYS A 140 3.17 9.14 -13.65
N ALA A 141 3.22 8.88 -12.36
CA ALA A 141 3.55 7.54 -11.84
C ALA A 141 2.49 6.48 -12.22
N ALA A 142 1.21 6.87 -12.31
CA ALA A 142 0.14 5.97 -12.75
C ALA A 142 0.18 5.72 -14.25
N ASP A 143 0.42 6.75 -15.08
CA ASP A 143 0.57 6.62 -16.54
C ASP A 143 1.75 5.71 -16.89
N GLU A 144 2.91 5.91 -16.24
CA GLU A 144 4.11 5.09 -16.46
C GLU A 144 3.93 3.63 -16.02
N ALA A 145 3.09 3.38 -15.02
CA ALA A 145 2.81 2.01 -14.57
C ALA A 145 1.99 1.20 -15.58
N SER A 146 1.15 1.84 -16.43
CA SER A 146 0.30 1.18 -17.42
C SER A 146 -0.58 0.08 -16.83
N LEU A 147 -1.36 0.46 -15.80
CA LEU A 147 -2.21 -0.45 -15.05
C LEU A 147 -3.34 -1.03 -15.90
N THR A 148 -3.56 -2.32 -15.80
CA THR A 148 -4.76 -2.99 -16.31
C THR A 148 -5.81 -3.09 -15.21
N TYR A 149 -7.09 -3.10 -15.58
CA TYR A 149 -8.20 -3.16 -14.62
C TYR A 149 -9.20 -4.23 -15.03
N PRO A 150 -9.94 -4.82 -14.08
CA PRO A 150 -11.03 -5.74 -14.41
C PRO A 150 -12.08 -5.09 -15.31
N LEU A 151 -12.73 -5.88 -16.16
CA LEU A 151 -13.80 -5.40 -17.02
C LEU A 151 -14.92 -4.78 -16.17
N ASN A 152 -15.48 -3.66 -16.65
CA ASN A 152 -16.54 -2.90 -15.98
C ASN A 152 -16.17 -2.38 -14.58
N ALA A 153 -14.88 -2.32 -14.25
CA ALA A 153 -14.44 -1.72 -12.98
C ALA A 153 -14.76 -0.22 -12.93
N THR A 154 -15.06 0.27 -11.75
CA THR A 154 -15.07 1.70 -11.45
C THR A 154 -13.80 2.08 -10.70
N LEU A 155 -13.23 3.24 -11.01
CA LEU A 155 -12.01 3.74 -10.39
C LEU A 155 -12.23 5.12 -9.77
N ASP A 156 -12.26 5.17 -8.45
CA ASP A 156 -12.25 6.42 -7.71
C ASP A 156 -10.83 7.00 -7.66
N LYS A 157 -10.67 8.25 -8.05
CA LYS A 157 -9.38 8.94 -8.08
C LYS A 157 -9.46 10.35 -7.48
N ASP A 158 -8.35 10.80 -6.88
CA ASP A 158 -8.24 12.16 -6.39
C ASP A 158 -7.93 13.15 -7.53
N THR A 159 -8.06 14.45 -7.23
CA THR A 159 -7.73 15.56 -8.14
C THR A 159 -6.26 15.55 -8.59
N ASP A 160 -5.37 14.90 -7.86
CA ASP A 160 -3.95 14.73 -8.22
C ASP A 160 -3.77 13.75 -9.41
N PHE A 161 -4.81 12.97 -9.77
CA PHE A 161 -4.88 12.09 -10.95
C PHE A 161 -5.69 12.70 -12.11
N GLN A 162 -5.85 14.01 -12.17
CA GLN A 162 -6.60 14.65 -13.24
C GLN A 162 -6.02 14.31 -14.62
N GLY A 163 -6.88 13.79 -15.54
CA GLY A 163 -6.47 13.34 -16.85
C GLY A 163 -5.85 11.93 -16.91
N TYR A 164 -5.88 11.17 -15.82
CA TYR A 164 -5.62 9.73 -15.83
C TYR A 164 -6.92 9.00 -16.19
N GLU A 165 -7.03 8.51 -17.42
CA GLU A 165 -8.23 7.85 -17.94
C GLU A 165 -7.82 6.49 -18.55
N PRO A 166 -7.66 5.44 -17.73
CA PRO A 166 -7.31 4.11 -18.23
C PRO A 166 -8.43 3.53 -19.09
N GLU A 167 -8.06 2.77 -20.10
CA GLU A 167 -8.99 2.16 -21.04
C GLU A 167 -9.90 1.12 -20.36
N GLY A 168 -11.18 1.08 -20.72
CA GLY A 168 -12.14 0.08 -20.24
C GLY A 168 -12.60 0.27 -18.79
N VAL A 169 -12.31 1.41 -18.15
CA VAL A 169 -12.65 1.69 -16.75
C VAL A 169 -13.49 2.96 -16.62
N LEU A 170 -14.55 2.89 -15.85
CA LEU A 170 -15.35 4.07 -15.51
C LEU A 170 -14.66 4.85 -14.37
N THR A 171 -14.04 5.97 -14.71
CA THR A 171 -13.37 6.81 -13.71
C THR A 171 -14.36 7.75 -13.01
N ARG A 172 -14.23 7.89 -11.70
CA ARG A 172 -15.00 8.82 -10.87
C ARG A 172 -14.01 9.76 -10.15
N GLN A 173 -14.18 11.05 -10.34
CA GLN A 173 -13.31 12.08 -9.76
C GLN A 173 -14.12 13.29 -9.29
N PRO A 174 -13.83 13.85 -8.11
CA PRO A 174 -14.43 15.09 -7.68
C PRO A 174 -14.07 16.24 -8.64
N LYS A 175 -15.07 17.03 -9.01
CA LYS A 175 -14.87 18.21 -9.83
C LYS A 175 -14.18 19.31 -9.03
N LYS A 176 -13.07 19.82 -9.55
CA LYS A 176 -12.32 20.91 -8.93
C LYS A 176 -13.11 22.20 -9.01
N LYS A 177 -13.17 22.97 -7.92
CA LYS A 177 -13.82 24.29 -7.91
C LYS A 177 -13.08 25.22 -8.88
N PRO A 178 -13.75 25.80 -9.89
CA PRO A 178 -13.17 26.81 -10.79
C PRO A 178 -12.76 28.06 -10.01
N ARG A 179 -11.70 28.72 -10.47
CA ARG A 179 -11.24 29.95 -9.82
C ARG A 179 -12.29 31.03 -9.96
N GLY A 180 -12.76 31.60 -8.85
CA GLY A 180 -13.75 32.69 -8.84
C GLY A 180 -15.21 32.27 -9.08
N GLN A 181 -15.50 30.96 -9.19
CA GLN A 181 -16.90 30.50 -9.37
C GLN A 181 -17.27 29.50 -8.27
N GLU A 182 -18.56 29.39 -7.95
CA GLU A 182 -19.08 28.35 -7.08
C GLU A 182 -19.43 27.08 -7.87
N LEU A 183 -19.25 25.91 -7.25
CA LEU A 183 -19.72 24.65 -7.82
C LEU A 183 -21.25 24.64 -7.86
N SER A 184 -21.83 24.09 -8.92
CA SER A 184 -23.26 23.85 -9.00
C SER A 184 -23.75 22.97 -7.85
N VAL A 185 -25.04 23.00 -7.54
CA VAL A 185 -25.65 22.14 -6.51
C VAL A 185 -25.43 20.67 -6.88
N ALA A 186 -25.59 20.33 -8.17
CA ALA A 186 -25.35 18.98 -8.68
C ALA A 186 -23.88 18.55 -8.53
N ASP A 187 -22.91 19.43 -8.88
CA ASP A 187 -21.48 19.12 -8.71
C ASP A 187 -21.11 18.93 -7.23
N ARG A 188 -21.68 19.73 -6.33
CA ARG A 188 -21.46 19.55 -4.87
C ARG A 188 -22.01 18.22 -4.36
N TRP A 189 -23.17 17.81 -4.86
CA TRP A 189 -23.77 16.52 -4.51
C TRP A 189 -22.90 15.35 -5.02
N LEU A 190 -22.49 15.37 -6.29
CA LEU A 190 -21.58 14.38 -6.88
C LEU A 190 -20.24 14.34 -6.16
N ASN A 191 -19.66 15.48 -5.83
CA ASN A 191 -18.40 15.53 -5.07
C ASN A 191 -18.54 14.90 -3.69
N ARG A 192 -19.70 15.04 -3.03
CA ARG A 192 -19.98 14.39 -1.75
C ARG A 192 -20.08 12.87 -1.91
N LEU A 193 -20.71 12.41 -2.99
CA LEU A 193 -20.82 10.98 -3.31
C LEU A 193 -19.44 10.37 -3.58
N PHE A 194 -18.62 11.00 -4.41
CA PHE A 194 -17.25 10.51 -4.74
C PHE A 194 -16.28 10.63 -3.56
N SER A 195 -16.53 11.52 -2.60
CA SER A 195 -15.71 11.63 -1.40
C SER A 195 -15.71 10.35 -0.55
N SER A 196 -16.77 9.54 -0.62
CA SER A 196 -16.83 8.27 0.12
C SER A 196 -15.78 7.26 -0.36
N GLY A 197 -15.58 7.12 -1.68
CA GLY A 197 -14.53 6.25 -2.25
C GLY A 197 -13.11 6.70 -1.83
N ARG A 198 -12.86 8.02 -1.81
CA ARG A 198 -11.59 8.58 -1.32
C ARG A 198 -11.33 8.26 0.15
N MET A 199 -12.33 8.38 1.00
CA MET A 199 -12.16 8.02 2.42
C MET A 199 -11.74 6.57 2.61
N VAL A 200 -12.19 5.66 1.76
CA VAL A 200 -11.78 4.26 1.83
C VAL A 200 -10.28 4.12 1.59
N VAL A 201 -9.75 4.69 0.52
CA VAL A 201 -8.31 4.58 0.22
C VAL A 201 -7.45 5.27 1.28
N GLU A 202 -7.87 6.42 1.78
CA GLU A 202 -7.19 7.11 2.89
C GLU A 202 -7.15 6.25 4.16
N HIS A 203 -8.25 5.57 4.50
CA HIS A 203 -8.33 4.64 5.65
C HIS A 203 -7.44 3.41 5.44
N VAL A 204 -7.37 2.88 4.22
CA VAL A 204 -6.48 1.75 3.90
C VAL A 204 -5.03 2.17 4.02
N ILE A 205 -4.62 3.30 3.46
CA ILE A 205 -3.26 3.85 3.58
C ILE A 205 -2.91 4.10 5.06
N ALA A 206 -3.82 4.68 5.83
CA ALA A 206 -3.64 4.83 7.28
C ALA A 206 -3.51 3.46 7.96
N GLY A 207 -4.25 2.46 7.49
CA GLY A 207 -4.18 1.07 7.93
C GLY A 207 -2.81 0.43 7.67
N VAL A 208 -2.24 0.61 6.48
CA VAL A 208 -0.88 0.18 6.10
C VAL A 208 0.16 0.89 6.97
N LYS A 209 0.03 2.19 7.15
CA LYS A 209 0.93 3.02 7.98
C LYS A 209 0.83 2.73 9.50
N ARG A 210 -0.03 1.81 9.94
CA ARG A 210 0.05 1.25 11.30
C ARG A 210 1.33 0.44 11.51
N CYS A 211 1.96 -0.05 10.47
CA CYS A 211 3.34 -0.53 10.50
C CYS A 211 4.27 0.68 10.54
N ARG A 212 4.88 0.96 11.70
CA ARG A 212 5.71 2.16 11.86
C ARG A 212 6.92 2.18 10.96
N ILE A 213 7.41 1.04 10.51
CA ILE A 213 8.54 0.96 9.57
C ILE A 213 8.26 1.70 8.25
N VAL A 214 6.99 1.79 7.80
CA VAL A 214 6.60 2.55 6.60
C VAL A 214 6.00 3.92 6.92
N LYS A 215 5.77 4.24 8.18
CA LYS A 215 5.30 5.55 8.63
C LYS A 215 6.46 6.47 9.03
N ASP A 216 7.42 5.93 9.76
CA ASP A 216 8.60 6.64 10.25
C ASP A 216 9.68 6.71 9.15
N VAL A 217 10.73 7.47 9.37
CA VAL A 217 11.89 7.50 8.47
C VAL A 217 12.56 6.12 8.47
N LEU A 218 12.60 5.49 7.31
CA LEU A 218 13.22 4.16 7.16
C LEU A 218 14.72 4.24 7.45
N ARG A 219 15.20 3.40 8.38
CA ARG A 219 16.62 3.34 8.79
C ARG A 219 17.40 2.23 8.10
N LEU A 220 16.71 1.33 7.37
CA LEU A 220 17.36 0.30 6.56
C LEU A 220 17.75 0.91 5.22
N THR A 221 18.98 0.68 4.78
CA THR A 221 19.59 1.35 3.60
C THR A 221 19.89 0.40 2.45
N LYS A 222 19.62 -0.91 2.62
CA LYS A 222 19.83 -1.91 1.56
C LYS A 222 18.90 -1.62 0.38
N ASP A 223 19.41 -1.78 -0.83
CA ASP A 223 18.62 -1.62 -2.05
C ASP A 223 17.39 -2.53 -2.07
N GLY A 224 16.27 -2.02 -2.57
CA GLY A 224 14.98 -2.73 -2.61
C GLY A 224 14.26 -2.83 -1.26
N ILE A 225 14.90 -2.51 -0.14
CA ILE A 225 14.31 -2.66 1.20
C ILE A 225 13.08 -1.78 1.40
N SER A 226 13.05 -0.62 0.76
CA SER A 226 11.92 0.32 0.83
C SER A 226 10.66 -0.29 0.23
N ASP A 227 10.78 -0.95 -0.94
CA ASP A 227 9.68 -1.69 -1.56
C ASP A 227 9.26 -2.90 -0.72
N LEU A 228 10.22 -3.69 -0.26
CA LEU A 228 9.99 -4.91 0.52
C LEU A 228 9.16 -4.61 1.79
N VAL A 229 9.55 -3.61 2.58
CA VAL A 229 8.82 -3.28 3.83
C VAL A 229 7.43 -2.70 3.55
N MET A 230 7.26 -2.00 2.42
CA MET A 230 5.95 -1.47 2.03
C MET A 230 5.01 -2.60 1.57
N GLU A 231 5.50 -3.53 0.78
CA GLU A 231 4.75 -4.70 0.33
C GLU A 231 4.30 -5.57 1.52
N ILE A 232 5.21 -5.86 2.46
CA ILE A 232 4.89 -6.56 3.71
C ILE A 232 3.81 -5.80 4.49
N ALA A 233 3.92 -4.48 4.61
CA ALA A 233 2.93 -3.68 5.33
C ALA A 233 1.54 -3.73 4.67
N CYS A 234 1.48 -3.75 3.34
CA CYS A 234 0.24 -3.95 2.58
C CYS A 234 -0.33 -5.36 2.83
N GLY A 235 0.49 -6.41 2.74
CA GLY A 235 0.07 -7.78 3.01
C GLY A 235 -0.44 -7.99 4.45
N LEU A 236 0.23 -7.41 5.44
CA LEU A 236 -0.21 -7.43 6.84
C LEU A 236 -1.51 -6.63 7.05
N HIS A 237 -1.71 -5.55 6.28
CA HIS A 237 -2.99 -4.84 6.27
C HIS A 237 -4.09 -5.74 5.70
N ASN A 238 -3.85 -6.41 4.57
CA ASN A 238 -4.80 -7.32 3.93
C ASN A 238 -5.17 -8.47 4.87
N LEU A 239 -4.18 -9.11 5.53
CA LEU A 239 -4.40 -10.13 6.54
C LEU A 239 -5.33 -9.64 7.66
N ARG A 240 -5.03 -8.46 8.21
CA ARG A 240 -5.82 -7.88 9.28
C ARG A 240 -7.27 -7.61 8.88
N VAL A 241 -7.48 -7.13 7.65
CA VAL A 241 -8.83 -6.85 7.14
C VAL A 241 -9.59 -8.17 6.92
N SER A 242 -8.96 -9.19 6.34
CA SER A 242 -9.56 -10.52 6.16
C SER A 242 -9.99 -11.15 7.49
N CYS A 243 -9.18 -10.97 8.56
CA CYS A 243 -9.55 -11.48 9.89
C CYS A 243 -10.68 -10.69 10.56
N ARG A 244 -10.86 -9.40 10.24
CA ARG A 244 -11.92 -8.54 10.84
C ARG A 244 -13.24 -8.59 10.10
N HIS A 245 -13.16 -8.78 8.80
CA HIS A 245 -14.28 -8.84 7.89
C HIS A 245 -14.10 -10.09 7.01
N PRO A 246 -14.27 -11.30 7.59
CA PRO A 246 -14.23 -12.52 6.77
C PRO A 246 -15.33 -12.42 5.72
N LEU A 247 -15.01 -12.87 4.47
CA LEU A 247 -16.00 -12.98 3.42
C LEU A 247 -17.15 -13.86 3.93
N SER A 248 -18.39 -13.44 3.67
CA SER A 248 -19.55 -14.25 4.00
C SER A 248 -19.55 -15.51 3.14
N ALA A 249 -20.25 -16.56 3.59
CA ALA A 249 -20.42 -17.77 2.77
C ALA A 249 -21.08 -17.46 1.41
N PHE A 250 -21.87 -16.40 1.32
CA PHE A 250 -22.50 -15.92 0.08
C PHE A 250 -21.47 -15.34 -0.90
N ASP A 251 -20.49 -14.60 -0.39
CA ASP A 251 -19.42 -14.04 -1.23
C ASP A 251 -18.49 -15.15 -1.78
N LEU A 252 -18.30 -16.24 -1.01
CA LEU A 252 -17.50 -17.39 -1.44
C LEU A 252 -18.20 -18.20 -2.54
N LEU A 253 -19.52 -18.30 -2.52
CA LEU A 253 -20.29 -18.97 -3.56
C LEU A 253 -20.25 -18.21 -4.90
N SER A 254 -20.30 -16.87 -4.85
CA SER A 254 -20.20 -16.05 -6.07
C SER A 254 -18.80 -16.11 -6.73
N LEU A 255 -17.77 -16.44 -5.98
CA LEU A 255 -16.41 -16.66 -6.51
C LEU A 255 -16.23 -18.05 -7.13
N ALA A 256 -16.97 -19.05 -6.65
CA ALA A 256 -16.95 -20.41 -7.21
C ALA A 256 -17.70 -20.50 -8.55
N ASP A 257 -18.73 -19.68 -8.77
CA ASP A 257 -19.48 -19.63 -10.02
C ASP A 257 -18.76 -18.83 -11.14
N ALA A 258 -17.68 -18.13 -10.81
CA ALA A 258 -16.87 -17.31 -11.74
C ALA A 258 -15.57 -18.02 -12.21
N SER A 259 -15.30 -19.22 -11.74
CA SER A 259 -14.13 -20.05 -12.09
C SER A 259 -14.54 -21.22 -13.00
#